data_1503ac838eecdd1dded6afc249cd4adf
#
_entry.id   1503ac838eecdd1dded6afc249cd4adf
#
_cell.length_a   1.000
_cell.length_b   1.000
_cell.length_c   1.000
_cell.angle_alpha   90.00
_cell.angle_beta   90.00
_cell.angle_gamma   90.00
#
_symmetry.space_group_name_H-M   'P 1'
#
loop_
_entity.id
_entity.type
_entity.pdbx_description
1 polymer ?
#
loop_
_entity_poly.entity_id
_entity_poly.type
_entity_poly.pdbx_seq_one_letter_code
_entity_poly.pdbx_strand_id
1 'polypeptide(L)'
;MENKNKNILVVLGGTSGERSVSLSTGKACIKALKKKGYKVSKFDPKYKNLNLINKKNTDIIFNALHGKNGEDGIAQTYFEYLKIPYTHSGVISSYNAMNKIISKKIFIKNKIKTPKFFSILKEDFNNKKLKKNIIKAKINFPIVVKPINEGSSLGVKICKNYEILFKETKNLFKSYLELIFEEFVGGQEIQVAVINGVSLGAIELIPRRLFYDYKAKYTKNANTQHIMPARLNKNKYSEVLKIAEKTHKALGCKGVTRSDFKFYNNKFNLLEINTQPGMTNLSLVPEIANFAGLSFENLVEKIILDSSINR
;
A
#
# COMPACT_ATOMS: atom_id res chain seq x y z
N MET A 1 -27.71 14.88 -1.16
CA MET A 1 -27.72 15.53 -2.51
C MET A 1 -26.74 16.72 -2.64
N GLU A 2 -26.21 17.28 -1.55
CA GLU A 2 -25.36 18.49 -1.55
C GLU A 2 -23.99 18.38 -2.23
N ASN A 3 -23.44 17.19 -2.41
CA ASN A 3 -22.04 17.04 -2.91
C ASN A 3 -21.89 16.94 -4.44
N LYS A 4 -22.97 16.82 -5.21
CA LYS A 4 -22.87 16.60 -6.68
C LYS A 4 -22.43 17.85 -7.47
N ASN A 5 -22.55 19.02 -6.89
CA ASN A 5 -22.08 20.26 -7.52
C ASN A 5 -20.58 20.54 -7.34
N LYS A 6 -19.87 19.69 -6.56
CA LYS A 6 -18.44 19.88 -6.29
C LYS A 6 -17.60 19.51 -7.51
N ASN A 7 -16.57 20.32 -7.73
CA ASN A 7 -15.53 20.08 -8.74
C ASN A 7 -14.44 19.15 -8.16
N ILE A 8 -14.39 17.92 -8.63
CA ILE A 8 -13.42 16.92 -8.21
C ILE A 8 -12.21 16.99 -9.14
N LEU A 9 -11.02 17.24 -8.57
CA LEU A 9 -9.77 17.14 -9.30
C LEU A 9 -9.13 15.77 -9.04
N VAL A 10 -9.04 14.92 -10.05
CA VAL A 10 -8.32 13.65 -9.96
C VAL A 10 -6.85 13.88 -10.29
N VAL A 11 -5.97 13.74 -9.30
CA VAL A 11 -4.52 13.81 -9.47
C VAL A 11 -4.01 12.41 -9.79
N LEU A 12 -3.41 12.24 -10.98
CA LEU A 12 -3.03 10.93 -11.54
C LEU A 12 -1.72 11.02 -12.34
N GLY A 13 -1.08 9.89 -12.60
CA GLY A 13 0.16 9.85 -13.39
C GLY A 13 1.40 10.03 -12.53
N GLY A 14 1.96 11.24 -12.49
CA GLY A 14 3.21 11.51 -11.75
C GLY A 14 4.45 10.92 -12.42
N THR A 15 5.57 10.86 -11.68
CA THR A 15 6.89 10.44 -12.18
C THR A 15 7.42 9.16 -11.55
N SER A 16 6.65 8.50 -10.67
CA SER A 16 7.06 7.26 -10.02
C SER A 16 7.13 6.07 -10.99
N GLY A 17 7.78 5.00 -10.59
CA GLY A 17 7.78 3.73 -11.32
C GLY A 17 6.39 3.09 -11.47
N GLU A 18 5.41 3.56 -10.70
CA GLU A 18 4.01 3.08 -10.72
C GLU A 18 3.07 3.99 -11.56
N ARG A 19 3.64 4.87 -12.40
CA ARG A 19 2.88 5.80 -13.24
C ARG A 19 1.76 5.13 -14.04
N SER A 20 2.00 3.98 -14.64
CA SER A 20 0.99 3.26 -15.44
C SER A 20 -0.21 2.83 -14.61
N VAL A 21 0.03 2.38 -13.37
CA VAL A 21 -1.02 2.01 -12.40
C VAL A 21 -1.82 3.24 -11.99
N SER A 22 -1.13 4.35 -11.71
CA SER A 22 -1.76 5.63 -11.37
C SER A 22 -2.66 6.17 -12.48
N LEU A 23 -2.21 6.11 -13.72
CA LEU A 23 -3.02 6.50 -14.89
C LEU A 23 -4.27 5.62 -15.03
N SER A 24 -4.13 4.32 -14.82
CA SER A 24 -5.25 3.36 -14.90
C SER A 24 -6.25 3.56 -13.76
N THR A 25 -5.77 3.69 -12.52
CA THR A 25 -6.58 4.04 -11.33
C THR A 25 -7.34 5.34 -11.55
N GLY A 26 -6.64 6.40 -11.94
CA GLY A 26 -7.26 7.71 -12.16
C GLY A 26 -8.32 7.69 -13.24
N LYS A 27 -8.08 7.00 -14.37
CA LYS A 27 -9.08 6.86 -15.44
C LYS A 27 -10.33 6.11 -14.97
N ALA A 28 -10.16 5.03 -14.19
CA ALA A 28 -11.28 4.26 -13.64
C ALA A 28 -12.11 5.11 -12.67
N CYS A 29 -11.45 5.83 -11.75
CA CYS A 29 -12.11 6.70 -10.78
C CYS A 29 -12.81 7.90 -11.45
N ILE A 30 -12.21 8.52 -12.47
CA ILE A 30 -12.87 9.59 -13.25
C ILE A 30 -14.18 9.06 -13.88
N LYS A 31 -14.15 7.86 -14.49
CA LYS A 31 -15.34 7.25 -15.08
C LYS A 31 -16.43 7.02 -14.03
N ALA A 32 -16.06 6.47 -12.88
CA ALA A 32 -16.99 6.21 -11.77
C ALA A 32 -17.62 7.50 -11.23
N LEU A 33 -16.81 8.54 -10.98
CA LEU A 33 -17.27 9.82 -10.46
C LEU A 33 -18.20 10.54 -11.45
N LYS A 34 -17.88 10.53 -12.76
CA LYS A 34 -18.76 11.07 -13.81
C LYS A 34 -20.10 10.33 -13.87
N LYS A 35 -20.09 8.99 -13.76
CA LYS A 35 -21.31 8.17 -13.72
C LYS A 35 -22.18 8.51 -12.50
N LYS A 36 -21.55 8.93 -11.40
CA LYS A 36 -22.25 9.43 -10.19
C LYS A 36 -22.73 10.88 -10.29
N GLY A 37 -22.43 11.58 -11.38
CA GLY A 37 -22.87 12.94 -11.64
C GLY A 37 -21.96 14.05 -11.10
N TYR A 38 -20.72 13.73 -10.69
CA TYR A 38 -19.75 14.75 -10.27
C TYR A 38 -19.12 15.47 -11.46
N LYS A 39 -18.77 16.74 -11.27
CA LYS A 39 -17.90 17.49 -12.18
C LYS A 39 -16.45 17.06 -11.94
N VAL A 40 -15.78 16.50 -12.96
CA VAL A 40 -14.46 15.89 -12.79
C VAL A 40 -13.46 16.44 -13.78
N SER A 41 -12.35 16.94 -13.29
CA SER A 41 -11.15 17.32 -14.04
C SER A 41 -9.97 16.43 -13.65
N LYS A 42 -8.86 16.51 -14.42
CA LYS A 42 -7.65 15.72 -14.17
C LYS A 42 -6.42 16.61 -14.08
N PHE A 43 -5.44 16.18 -13.29
CA PHE A 43 -4.15 16.83 -13.13
C PHE A 43 -3.03 15.79 -13.12
N ASP A 44 -1.99 15.97 -13.92
CA ASP A 44 -0.84 15.08 -13.96
C ASP A 44 0.43 15.83 -13.54
N PRO A 45 1.01 15.48 -12.35
CA PRO A 45 2.21 16.15 -11.84
C PRO A 45 3.47 15.92 -12.68
N LYS A 46 3.44 15.04 -13.66
CA LYS A 46 4.54 14.91 -14.63
C LYS A 46 4.73 16.16 -15.47
N TYR A 47 3.65 16.88 -15.77
CA TYR A 47 3.63 18.01 -16.69
C TYR A 47 3.42 19.36 -16.01
N LYS A 48 2.88 19.37 -14.79
CA LYS A 48 2.53 20.61 -14.05
C LYS A 48 2.85 20.40 -12.57
N ASN A 49 3.44 21.39 -11.93
CA ASN A 49 3.73 21.33 -10.50
C ASN A 49 2.43 21.34 -9.67
N LEU A 50 2.38 20.59 -8.56
CA LEU A 50 1.21 20.48 -7.67
C LEU A 50 0.78 21.83 -7.08
N ASN A 51 1.70 22.79 -6.90
CA ASN A 51 1.37 24.15 -6.44
C ASN A 51 0.51 24.95 -7.44
N LEU A 52 0.40 24.49 -8.69
CA LEU A 52 -0.44 25.11 -9.72
C LEU A 52 -1.91 24.63 -9.66
N ILE A 53 -2.27 23.79 -8.71
CA ILE A 53 -3.67 23.39 -8.49
C ILE A 53 -4.45 24.62 -8.02
N ASN A 54 -5.49 24.98 -8.79
CA ASN A 54 -6.29 26.16 -8.50
C ASN A 54 -7.45 25.82 -7.54
N LYS A 55 -7.38 26.37 -6.32
CA LYS A 55 -8.42 26.21 -5.30
C LYS A 55 -9.78 26.73 -5.72
N LYS A 56 -9.84 27.80 -6.53
CA LYS A 56 -11.12 28.39 -7.00
C LYS A 56 -11.94 27.41 -7.84
N ASN A 57 -11.27 26.47 -8.51
CA ASN A 57 -11.89 25.49 -9.42
C ASN A 57 -11.79 24.04 -8.91
N THR A 58 -11.42 23.83 -7.63
CA THR A 58 -11.21 22.52 -7.05
C THR A 58 -11.77 22.47 -5.63
N ASP A 59 -12.84 21.72 -5.43
CA ASP A 59 -13.45 21.54 -4.12
C ASP A 59 -12.86 20.36 -3.37
N ILE A 60 -12.51 19.28 -4.10
CA ILE A 60 -11.94 18.05 -3.55
C ILE A 60 -10.86 17.52 -4.49
N ILE A 61 -9.75 17.06 -3.93
CA ILE A 61 -8.73 16.29 -4.65
C ILE A 61 -8.96 14.80 -4.42
N PHE A 62 -9.17 14.06 -5.51
CA PHE A 62 -9.04 12.61 -5.49
C PHE A 62 -7.60 12.24 -5.82
N ASN A 63 -6.84 11.79 -4.83
CA ASN A 63 -5.47 11.35 -5.03
C ASN A 63 -5.45 9.94 -5.63
N ALA A 64 -5.07 9.82 -6.90
CA ALA A 64 -4.89 8.56 -7.60
C ALA A 64 -3.41 8.31 -7.99
N LEU A 65 -2.48 9.03 -7.36
CA LEU A 65 -1.05 8.78 -7.53
C LEU A 65 -0.65 7.48 -6.82
N HIS A 66 0.41 6.83 -7.29
CA HIS A 66 0.99 5.65 -6.66
C HIS A 66 2.51 5.79 -6.54
N GLY A 67 3.08 5.12 -5.52
CA GLY A 67 4.50 5.10 -5.28
C GLY A 67 5.05 6.44 -4.79
N LYS A 68 6.34 6.66 -5.06
CA LYS A 68 7.09 7.84 -4.63
C LYS A 68 6.41 9.14 -5.07
N ASN A 69 6.38 10.12 -4.19
CA ASN A 69 5.73 11.42 -4.32
C ASN A 69 4.20 11.38 -4.38
N GLY A 70 3.57 10.19 -4.36
CA GLY A 70 2.13 10.03 -4.47
C GLY A 70 1.46 9.52 -3.20
N GLU A 71 2.08 8.54 -2.54
CA GLU A 71 1.53 7.86 -1.36
C GLU A 71 2.49 7.87 -0.16
N ASP A 72 3.54 8.69 -0.21
CA ASP A 72 4.59 8.81 0.80
C ASP A 72 4.52 10.09 1.65
N GLY A 73 3.43 10.85 1.55
CA GLY A 73 3.20 12.09 2.28
C GLY A 73 3.51 13.36 1.48
N ILE A 74 4.29 13.27 0.39
CA ILE A 74 4.71 14.47 -0.37
C ILE A 74 3.53 15.14 -1.07
N ALA A 75 2.73 14.40 -1.85
CA ALA A 75 1.55 14.98 -2.48
C ALA A 75 0.56 15.51 -1.44
N GLN A 76 0.36 14.77 -0.35
CA GLN A 76 -0.52 15.13 0.76
C GLN A 76 -0.10 16.45 1.41
N THR A 77 1.22 16.71 1.55
CA THR A 77 1.74 18.00 2.07
C THR A 77 1.32 19.18 1.17
N TYR A 78 1.36 19.00 -0.15
CA TYR A 78 0.86 20.04 -1.07
C TYR A 78 -0.64 20.27 -0.91
N PHE A 79 -1.43 19.21 -0.74
CA PHE A 79 -2.89 19.34 -0.57
C PHE A 79 -3.24 20.03 0.74
N GLU A 80 -2.54 19.73 1.84
CA GLU A 80 -2.67 20.44 3.12
C GLU A 80 -2.28 21.92 2.99
N TYR A 81 -1.17 22.24 2.34
CA TYR A 81 -0.73 23.61 2.07
C TYR A 81 -1.78 24.41 1.30
N LEU A 82 -2.39 23.80 0.28
CA LEU A 82 -3.46 24.41 -0.50
C LEU A 82 -4.79 24.51 0.25
N LYS A 83 -4.91 23.84 1.41
CA LYS A 83 -6.16 23.75 2.20
C LYS A 83 -7.33 23.25 1.34
N ILE A 84 -7.09 22.26 0.48
CA ILE A 84 -8.12 21.60 -0.33
C ILE A 84 -8.36 20.21 0.27
N PRO A 85 -9.61 19.85 0.62
CA PRO A 85 -9.96 18.51 1.05
C PRO A 85 -9.48 17.46 0.06
N TYR A 86 -8.89 16.37 0.54
CA TYR A 86 -8.36 15.31 -0.31
C TYR A 86 -8.69 13.93 0.23
N THR A 87 -8.59 12.93 -0.63
CA THR A 87 -8.91 11.52 -0.31
C THR A 87 -7.71 10.77 0.23
N HIS A 88 -7.98 9.61 0.87
CA HIS A 88 -7.00 8.70 1.44
C HIS A 88 -6.31 9.25 2.69
N SER A 89 -5.22 8.62 3.10
CA SER A 89 -4.50 8.96 4.34
C SER A 89 -3.73 10.28 4.23
N GLY A 90 -3.54 10.95 5.36
CA GLY A 90 -2.80 12.20 5.45
C GLY A 90 -1.29 12.05 5.38
N VAL A 91 -0.58 13.15 5.57
CA VAL A 91 0.89 13.25 5.42
C VAL A 91 1.61 12.21 6.29
N ILE A 92 1.37 12.25 7.60
CA ILE A 92 2.10 11.42 8.57
C ILE A 92 1.76 9.94 8.39
N SER A 93 0.49 9.62 8.18
CA SER A 93 0.03 8.24 7.99
C SER A 93 0.61 7.62 6.72
N SER A 94 0.63 8.38 5.61
CA SER A 94 1.22 7.95 4.34
C SER A 94 2.73 7.74 4.46
N TYR A 95 3.45 8.68 5.06
CA TYR A 95 4.88 8.54 5.33
C TYR A 95 5.21 7.32 6.19
N ASN A 96 4.50 7.14 7.30
CA ASN A 96 4.70 6.03 8.22
C ASN A 96 4.40 4.67 7.56
N ALA A 97 3.36 4.58 6.74
CA ALA A 97 2.99 3.35 6.05
C ALA A 97 4.01 2.98 4.97
N MET A 98 4.50 3.96 4.20
CA MET A 98 5.47 3.74 3.14
C MET A 98 6.83 3.29 3.70
N ASN A 99 7.26 3.84 4.83
CA ASN A 99 8.51 3.45 5.48
C ASN A 99 8.35 2.14 6.27
N LYS A 100 8.87 1.04 5.72
CA LYS A 100 8.71 -0.31 6.29
C LYS A 100 9.29 -0.46 7.70
N ILE A 101 10.31 0.30 8.06
CA ILE A 101 10.89 0.28 9.41
C ILE A 101 9.95 0.96 10.40
N ILE A 102 9.46 2.14 10.04
CA ILE A 102 8.56 2.92 10.90
C ILE A 102 7.24 2.17 11.08
N SER A 103 6.64 1.70 9.98
CA SER A 103 5.38 0.95 10.03
C SER A 103 5.50 -0.29 10.93
N LYS A 104 6.58 -1.08 10.80
CA LYS A 104 6.80 -2.26 11.64
C LYS A 104 7.04 -1.92 13.12
N LYS A 105 7.73 -0.81 13.43
CA LYS A 105 7.85 -0.32 14.81
C LYS A 105 6.47 0.05 15.39
N ILE A 106 5.61 0.70 14.58
CA ILE A 106 4.24 1.02 14.99
C ILE A 106 3.43 -0.28 15.19
N PHE A 107 3.55 -1.28 14.31
CA PHE A 107 2.90 -2.58 14.47
C PHE A 107 3.27 -3.24 15.80
N ILE A 108 4.58 -3.32 16.09
CA ILE A 108 5.07 -3.93 17.34
C ILE A 108 4.55 -3.17 18.57
N LYS A 109 4.62 -1.84 18.57
CA LYS A 109 4.08 -1.00 19.67
C LYS A 109 2.60 -1.28 19.93
N ASN A 110 1.85 -1.58 18.88
CA ASN A 110 0.43 -1.90 18.95
C ASN A 110 0.16 -3.42 19.09
N LYS A 111 1.15 -4.25 19.42
CA LYS A 111 0.98 -5.71 19.55
C LYS A 111 0.39 -6.37 18.30
N ILE A 112 0.75 -5.88 17.12
CA ILE A 112 0.43 -6.47 15.81
C ILE A 112 1.66 -7.23 15.36
N LYS A 113 1.50 -8.53 15.11
CA LYS A 113 2.60 -9.40 14.72
C LYS A 113 3.08 -9.08 13.31
N THR A 114 4.40 -8.93 13.15
CA THR A 114 5.09 -8.73 11.86
C THR A 114 6.34 -9.62 11.83
N PRO A 115 6.89 -10.00 10.67
CA PRO A 115 8.15 -10.72 10.59
C PRO A 115 9.26 -10.00 11.37
N LYS A 116 10.16 -10.75 12.00
CA LYS A 116 11.38 -10.20 12.60
C LYS A 116 12.17 -9.46 11.53
N PHE A 117 12.81 -8.36 11.92
CA PHE A 117 13.54 -7.54 10.97
C PHE A 117 14.67 -6.76 11.62
N PHE A 118 15.59 -6.29 10.80
CA PHE A 118 16.57 -5.24 11.08
C PHE A 118 16.82 -4.42 9.82
N SER A 119 17.46 -3.26 9.95
CA SER A 119 17.89 -2.47 8.80
C SER A 119 19.39 -2.18 8.85
N ILE A 120 19.94 -1.86 7.68
CA ILE A 120 21.33 -1.42 7.53
C ILE A 120 21.34 -0.24 6.56
N LEU A 121 22.05 0.84 6.94
CA LEU A 121 22.40 1.95 6.05
C LEU A 121 23.56 1.53 5.13
N LYS A 122 23.59 2.06 3.91
CA LYS A 122 24.64 1.76 2.91
C LYS A 122 26.05 2.00 3.45
N GLU A 123 26.25 3.12 4.15
CA GLU A 123 27.53 3.50 4.75
C GLU A 123 28.02 2.54 5.82
N ASP A 124 27.10 1.90 6.52
CA ASP A 124 27.33 0.94 7.59
C ASP A 124 27.50 -0.50 7.09
N PHE A 125 27.28 -0.75 5.82
CA PHE A 125 27.24 -2.11 5.30
C PHE A 125 28.62 -2.73 5.15
N ASN A 126 28.86 -3.80 5.88
CA ASN A 126 29.99 -4.68 5.73
C ASN A 126 29.63 -6.11 6.18
N ASN A 127 30.51 -7.06 5.86
CA ASN A 127 30.31 -8.48 6.16
C ASN A 127 30.08 -8.76 7.66
N LYS A 128 30.89 -8.13 8.53
CA LYS A 128 30.83 -8.31 9.98
C LYS A 128 29.48 -7.79 10.55
N LYS A 129 29.06 -6.58 10.11
CA LYS A 129 27.80 -5.97 10.57
C LYS A 129 26.58 -6.77 10.10
N LEU A 130 26.57 -7.25 8.86
CA LEU A 130 25.48 -8.08 8.35
C LEU A 130 25.32 -9.37 9.18
N LYS A 131 26.42 -10.14 9.37
CA LYS A 131 26.39 -11.37 10.20
C LYS A 131 25.93 -11.08 11.62
N LYS A 132 26.49 -10.05 12.26
CA LYS A 132 26.11 -9.66 13.64
C LYS A 132 24.61 -9.35 13.75
N ASN A 133 24.04 -8.63 12.79
CA ASN A 133 22.62 -8.26 12.82
C ASN A 133 21.69 -9.44 12.60
N ILE A 134 22.04 -10.39 11.72
CA ILE A 134 21.27 -11.63 11.51
C ILE A 134 21.17 -12.40 12.84
N ILE A 135 22.33 -12.60 13.52
CA ILE A 135 22.38 -13.30 14.81
C ILE A 135 21.57 -12.56 15.87
N LYS A 136 21.78 -11.24 16.02
CA LYS A 136 21.07 -10.40 17.01
C LYS A 136 19.56 -10.42 16.81
N ALA A 137 19.10 -10.35 15.55
CA ALA A 137 17.67 -10.38 15.21
C ALA A 137 17.07 -11.79 15.30
N LYS A 138 17.89 -12.84 15.46
CA LYS A 138 17.47 -14.26 15.46
C LYS A 138 16.63 -14.59 14.23
N ILE A 139 17.13 -14.21 13.05
CA ILE A 139 16.50 -14.48 11.75
C ILE A 139 17.25 -15.63 11.07
N ASN A 140 16.50 -16.60 10.56
CA ASN A 140 17.02 -17.74 9.82
C ASN A 140 16.77 -17.58 8.32
N PHE A 141 17.56 -18.27 7.50
CA PHE A 141 17.33 -18.34 6.06
C PHE A 141 16.07 -19.20 5.76
N PRO A 142 15.32 -18.83 4.71
CA PRO A 142 15.52 -17.72 3.78
C PRO A 142 15.33 -16.35 4.43
N ILE A 143 16.10 -15.34 3.99
CA ILE A 143 15.98 -13.93 4.41
C ILE A 143 15.48 -13.10 3.24
N VAL A 144 14.51 -12.22 3.51
CA VAL A 144 14.04 -11.22 2.54
C VAL A 144 14.83 -9.94 2.74
N VAL A 145 15.47 -9.44 1.68
CA VAL A 145 16.06 -8.09 1.66
C VAL A 145 15.33 -7.22 0.66
N LYS A 146 15.01 -5.99 1.05
CA LYS A 146 14.26 -5.03 0.22
C LYS A 146 14.52 -3.58 0.62
N PRO A 147 14.28 -2.61 -0.29
CA PRO A 147 14.29 -1.19 0.05
C PRO A 147 13.18 -0.86 1.06
N ILE A 148 13.43 0.16 1.89
CA ILE A 148 12.49 0.57 2.95
C ILE A 148 11.26 1.32 2.43
N ASN A 149 11.38 2.05 1.29
CA ASN A 149 10.37 2.98 0.77
C ASN A 149 9.88 2.64 -0.64
N GLU A 150 9.92 1.37 -1.04
CA GLU A 150 9.41 0.94 -2.35
C GLU A 150 8.10 0.17 -2.23
N GLY A 151 7.24 0.37 -3.22
CA GLY A 151 5.99 -0.38 -3.43
C GLY A 151 6.12 -1.51 -4.45
N SER A 152 5.00 -2.15 -4.77
CA SER A 152 4.86 -3.12 -5.87
C SER A 152 5.91 -4.22 -5.95
N SER A 153 6.49 -4.62 -4.82
CA SER A 153 7.57 -5.63 -4.71
C SER A 153 8.86 -5.26 -5.47
N LEU A 154 9.07 -3.98 -5.77
CA LEU A 154 10.30 -3.50 -6.41
C LEU A 154 11.50 -3.72 -5.46
N GLY A 155 12.57 -4.31 -5.98
CA GLY A 155 13.79 -4.57 -5.22
C GLY A 155 13.68 -5.66 -4.16
N VAL A 156 12.59 -6.41 -4.07
CA VAL A 156 12.44 -7.52 -3.11
C VAL A 156 13.25 -8.73 -3.58
N LYS A 157 14.09 -9.27 -2.69
CA LYS A 157 14.91 -10.47 -2.92
C LYS A 157 14.74 -11.46 -1.79
N ILE A 158 14.44 -12.71 -2.13
CA ILE A 158 14.41 -13.85 -1.19
C ILE A 158 15.74 -14.60 -1.32
N CYS A 159 16.53 -14.56 -0.27
CA CYS A 159 17.88 -15.10 -0.25
C CYS A 159 17.92 -16.40 0.56
N LYS A 160 18.26 -17.50 -0.09
CA LYS A 160 18.27 -18.85 0.53
C LYS A 160 19.49 -19.10 1.42
N ASN A 161 20.57 -18.37 1.22
CA ASN A 161 21.82 -18.49 1.96
C ASN A 161 22.53 -17.14 2.07
N TYR A 162 23.65 -17.12 2.80
CA TYR A 162 24.41 -15.91 3.09
C TYR A 162 25.07 -15.29 1.85
N GLU A 163 25.61 -16.10 0.95
CA GLU A 163 26.31 -15.66 -0.25
C GLU A 163 25.36 -14.89 -1.17
N ILE A 164 24.15 -15.43 -1.39
CA ILE A 164 23.10 -14.78 -2.18
C ILE A 164 22.67 -13.48 -1.47
N LEU A 165 22.46 -13.52 -0.16
CA LEU A 165 22.04 -12.33 0.62
C LEU A 165 23.09 -11.22 0.50
N PHE A 166 24.36 -11.52 0.68
CA PHE A 166 25.45 -10.55 0.59
C PHE A 166 25.56 -9.93 -0.81
N LYS A 167 25.49 -10.77 -1.86
CA LYS A 167 25.50 -10.35 -3.26
C LYS A 167 24.32 -9.42 -3.59
N GLU A 168 23.09 -9.85 -3.26
CA GLU A 168 21.89 -9.06 -3.55
C GLU A 168 21.83 -7.75 -2.75
N THR A 169 22.32 -7.76 -1.51
CA THR A 169 22.46 -6.55 -0.70
C THR A 169 23.41 -5.55 -1.36
N LYS A 170 24.59 -5.97 -1.83
CA LYS A 170 25.52 -5.11 -2.58
C LYS A 170 24.87 -4.51 -3.83
N ASN A 171 24.09 -5.30 -4.55
CA ASN A 171 23.41 -4.83 -5.76
C ASN A 171 22.35 -3.78 -5.43
N LEU A 172 21.55 -4.00 -4.40
CA LEU A 172 20.51 -3.04 -3.98
C LEU A 172 21.13 -1.74 -3.46
N PHE A 173 22.25 -1.77 -2.76
CA PHE A 173 22.94 -0.56 -2.30
C PHE A 173 23.55 0.30 -3.42
N LYS A 174 23.54 -0.16 -4.67
CA LYS A 174 23.86 0.71 -5.83
C LYS A 174 22.79 1.79 -6.03
N SER A 175 21.53 1.50 -5.67
CA SER A 175 20.38 2.36 -5.91
C SER A 175 19.70 2.88 -4.66
N TYR A 176 19.90 2.26 -3.49
CA TYR A 176 19.20 2.56 -2.25
C TYR A 176 20.18 2.91 -1.12
N LEU A 177 19.75 3.76 -0.19
CA LEU A 177 20.56 4.20 0.95
C LEU A 177 20.34 3.35 2.20
N GLU A 178 19.16 2.73 2.33
CA GLU A 178 18.83 1.88 3.45
C GLU A 178 18.01 0.67 2.98
N LEU A 179 18.32 -0.50 3.56
CA LEU A 179 17.63 -1.75 3.28
C LEU A 179 17.10 -2.36 4.58
N ILE A 180 15.94 -2.99 4.48
CA ILE A 180 15.36 -3.82 5.53
C ILE A 180 15.58 -5.30 5.20
N PHE A 181 15.91 -6.07 6.24
CA PHE A 181 16.11 -7.51 6.20
C PHE A 181 15.05 -8.15 7.07
N GLU A 182 14.29 -9.08 6.53
CA GLU A 182 13.14 -9.70 7.21
C GLU A 182 13.23 -11.21 7.19
N GLU A 183 12.71 -11.82 8.24
CA GLU A 183 12.39 -13.24 8.25
C GLU A 183 11.42 -13.58 7.11
N PHE A 184 11.75 -14.58 6.30
CA PHE A 184 10.81 -15.06 5.30
C PHE A 184 9.68 -15.82 5.96
N VAL A 185 8.45 -15.38 5.75
CA VAL A 185 7.25 -16.08 6.22
C VAL A 185 6.53 -16.69 5.03
N GLY A 186 6.41 -18.01 5.04
CA GLY A 186 5.63 -18.77 4.06
C GLY A 186 4.13 -18.72 4.33
N GLY A 187 3.41 -19.72 3.80
CA GLY A 187 1.98 -19.90 4.03
C GLY A 187 1.08 -19.08 3.11
N GLN A 188 -0.19 -18.97 3.50
CA GLN A 188 -1.22 -18.30 2.70
C GLN A 188 -0.97 -16.80 2.65
N GLU A 189 -1.19 -16.21 1.48
CA GLU A 189 -1.15 -14.76 1.28
C GLU A 189 -2.57 -14.21 1.38
N ILE A 190 -2.82 -13.45 2.44
CA ILE A 190 -4.15 -12.89 2.76
C ILE A 190 -4.06 -11.38 2.67
N GLN A 191 -5.02 -10.76 1.98
CA GLN A 191 -5.12 -9.32 1.93
C GLN A 191 -6.50 -8.85 2.40
N VAL A 192 -6.51 -7.77 3.18
CA VAL A 192 -7.73 -7.22 3.77
C VAL A 192 -7.89 -5.77 3.37
N ALA A 193 -9.06 -5.43 2.85
CA ALA A 193 -9.44 -4.04 2.58
C ALA A 193 -10.21 -3.45 3.77
N VAL A 194 -9.84 -2.23 4.14
CA VAL A 194 -10.50 -1.44 5.19
C VAL A 194 -10.92 -0.09 4.58
N ILE A 195 -12.13 0.35 4.84
CA ILE A 195 -12.59 1.70 4.49
C ILE A 195 -13.15 2.40 5.73
N ASN A 196 -12.65 3.60 6.00
CA ASN A 196 -13.08 4.41 7.15
C ASN A 196 -13.06 3.62 8.47
N GLY A 197 -12.03 2.81 8.66
CA GLY A 197 -11.82 2.01 9.86
C GLY A 197 -12.63 0.70 9.94
N VAL A 198 -13.47 0.39 8.93
CA VAL A 198 -14.27 -0.85 8.87
C VAL A 198 -13.75 -1.77 7.77
N SER A 199 -13.50 -3.03 8.09
CA SER A 199 -13.05 -4.04 7.14
C SER A 199 -14.16 -4.45 6.18
N LEU A 200 -13.85 -4.55 4.89
CA LEU A 200 -14.78 -5.00 3.84
C LEU A 200 -14.71 -6.52 3.62
N GLY A 201 -13.58 -7.13 3.91
CA GLY A 201 -13.37 -8.56 3.71
C GLY A 201 -11.89 -8.91 3.53
N ALA A 202 -11.62 -10.22 3.45
CA ALA A 202 -10.30 -10.79 3.25
C ALA A 202 -10.29 -11.71 2.03
N ILE A 203 -9.31 -11.50 1.14
CA ILE A 203 -9.04 -12.30 -0.06
C ILE A 203 -7.76 -13.09 0.12
N GLU A 204 -7.73 -14.31 -0.40
CA GLU A 204 -6.52 -15.14 -0.48
C GLU A 204 -5.96 -15.10 -1.90
N LEU A 205 -4.65 -14.93 -2.01
CA LEU A 205 -3.92 -14.94 -3.28
C LEU A 205 -3.07 -16.19 -3.38
N ILE A 206 -3.20 -16.90 -4.50
CA ILE A 206 -2.34 -18.04 -4.85
C ILE A 206 -1.56 -17.68 -6.10
N PRO A 207 -0.35 -17.10 -5.96
CA PRO A 207 0.49 -16.82 -7.11
C PRO A 207 1.00 -18.14 -7.71
N ARG A 208 1.02 -18.27 -9.03
CA ARG A 208 1.69 -19.41 -9.71
C ARG A 208 3.21 -19.37 -9.55
N ARG A 209 3.75 -18.21 -9.15
CA ARG A 209 5.18 -17.99 -8.90
C ARG A 209 5.48 -18.13 -7.41
N LEU A 210 6.77 -18.20 -7.06
CA LEU A 210 7.23 -18.33 -5.67
C LEU A 210 6.73 -17.22 -4.74
N PHE A 211 6.37 -16.03 -5.27
CA PHE A 211 5.72 -14.96 -4.53
C PHE A 211 4.98 -13.97 -5.44
N TYR A 212 4.14 -13.12 -4.85
CA TYR A 212 3.30 -12.15 -5.53
C TYR A 212 4.11 -10.90 -5.90
N ASP A 213 4.89 -11.00 -7.01
CA ASP A 213 5.75 -9.93 -7.54
C ASP A 213 4.99 -8.91 -8.42
N TYR A 214 5.70 -7.89 -8.92
CA TYR A 214 5.15 -6.86 -9.80
C TYR A 214 4.44 -7.46 -11.03
N LYS A 215 5.03 -8.48 -11.64
CA LYS A 215 4.42 -9.16 -12.81
C LYS A 215 3.15 -9.92 -12.41
N ALA A 216 3.15 -10.54 -11.23
CA ALA A 216 1.96 -11.22 -10.70
C ALA A 216 0.82 -10.25 -10.36
N LYS A 217 1.15 -8.98 -10.04
CA LYS A 217 0.17 -7.93 -9.68
C LYS A 217 -0.50 -7.27 -10.90
N TYR A 218 0.24 -7.09 -12.00
CA TYR A 218 -0.18 -6.17 -13.06
C TYR A 218 -0.21 -6.78 -14.48
N THR A 219 0.10 -8.07 -14.65
CA THR A 219 -0.01 -8.73 -15.95
C THR A 219 -1.19 -9.70 -15.99
N LYS A 220 -2.05 -9.58 -17.00
CA LYS A 220 -3.19 -10.49 -17.21
C LYS A 220 -2.80 -11.97 -17.29
N ASN A 221 -1.59 -12.27 -17.77
CA ASN A 221 -1.06 -13.63 -17.92
C ASN A 221 -0.37 -14.18 -16.65
N ALA A 222 -0.36 -13.43 -15.56
CA ALA A 222 0.27 -13.88 -14.30
C ALA A 222 -0.50 -15.03 -13.64
N ASN A 223 -1.78 -15.20 -13.99
CA ASN A 223 -2.66 -16.29 -13.52
C ASN A 223 -2.60 -16.49 -12.00
N THR A 224 -2.50 -15.38 -11.21
CA THR A 224 -2.71 -15.44 -9.77
C THR A 224 -4.16 -15.79 -9.52
N GLN A 225 -4.40 -16.85 -8.76
CA GLN A 225 -5.76 -17.22 -8.38
C GLN A 225 -6.19 -16.35 -7.19
N HIS A 226 -7.35 -15.73 -7.31
CA HIS A 226 -8.01 -14.95 -6.27
C HIS A 226 -9.12 -15.80 -5.65
N ILE A 227 -9.10 -15.97 -4.34
CA ILE A 227 -10.12 -16.72 -3.59
C ILE A 227 -10.80 -15.79 -2.62
N MET A 228 -12.07 -15.51 -2.86
CA MET A 228 -12.87 -14.61 -2.05
C MET A 228 -14.17 -15.33 -1.61
N PRO A 229 -14.46 -15.46 -0.31
CA PRO A 229 -13.61 -15.08 0.83
C PRO A 229 -12.37 -15.98 0.96
N ALA A 230 -11.32 -15.46 1.63
CA ALA A 230 -10.13 -16.25 1.94
C ALA A 230 -10.46 -17.55 2.67
N ARG A 231 -9.78 -18.64 2.34
CA ARG A 231 -9.98 -20.00 2.93
C ARG A 231 -9.44 -20.05 4.36
N LEU A 232 -10.15 -19.40 5.27
CA LEU A 232 -9.89 -19.35 6.70
C LEU A 232 -11.12 -19.85 7.44
N ASN A 233 -10.94 -20.52 8.59
CA ASN A 233 -12.09 -20.79 9.44
C ASN A 233 -12.68 -19.47 9.99
N LYS A 234 -13.93 -19.49 10.44
CA LYS A 234 -14.69 -18.31 10.88
C LYS A 234 -13.94 -17.46 11.90
N ASN A 235 -13.27 -18.09 12.87
CA ASN A 235 -12.54 -17.38 13.91
C ASN A 235 -11.31 -16.65 13.34
N LYS A 236 -10.53 -17.32 12.46
CA LYS A 236 -9.36 -16.73 11.80
C LYS A 236 -9.74 -15.65 10.81
N TYR A 237 -10.84 -15.83 10.10
CA TYR A 237 -11.36 -14.79 9.22
C TYR A 237 -11.70 -13.52 10.01
N SER A 238 -12.46 -13.64 11.11
CA SER A 238 -12.76 -12.52 12.00
C SER A 238 -11.49 -11.90 12.64
N GLU A 239 -10.52 -12.73 13.02
CA GLU A 239 -9.24 -12.28 13.59
C GLU A 239 -8.47 -11.38 12.62
N VAL A 240 -8.32 -11.78 11.36
CA VAL A 240 -7.54 -10.99 10.39
C VAL A 240 -8.21 -9.66 10.05
N LEU A 241 -9.55 -9.63 9.98
CA LEU A 241 -10.32 -8.40 9.80
C LEU A 241 -10.04 -7.40 10.93
N LYS A 242 -10.14 -7.84 12.19
CA LYS A 242 -9.84 -7.02 13.37
C LYS A 242 -8.39 -6.53 13.41
N ILE A 243 -7.42 -7.36 12.99
CA ILE A 243 -6.01 -6.95 12.89
C ILE A 243 -5.85 -5.83 11.85
N ALA A 244 -6.50 -5.94 10.69
CA ALA A 244 -6.45 -4.91 9.66
C ALA A 244 -7.06 -3.58 10.12
N GLU A 245 -8.22 -3.60 10.78
CA GLU A 245 -8.85 -2.41 11.39
C GLU A 245 -7.95 -1.77 12.45
N LYS A 246 -7.37 -2.59 13.32
CA LYS A 246 -6.39 -2.16 14.33
C LYS A 246 -5.16 -1.51 13.68
N THR A 247 -4.67 -2.08 12.57
CA THR A 247 -3.53 -1.56 11.82
C THR A 247 -3.85 -0.19 11.21
N HIS A 248 -5.01 -0.07 10.55
CA HIS A 248 -5.52 1.18 9.99
C HIS A 248 -5.56 2.29 11.05
N LYS A 249 -6.14 1.98 12.22
CA LYS A 249 -6.21 2.92 13.36
C LYS A 249 -4.84 3.26 13.93
N ALA A 250 -3.95 2.28 14.10
CA ALA A 250 -2.64 2.45 14.72
C ALA A 250 -1.72 3.40 13.94
N LEU A 251 -1.86 3.45 12.60
CA LEU A 251 -1.14 4.39 11.76
C LEU A 251 -1.87 5.72 11.56
N GLY A 252 -3.08 5.88 12.08
CA GLY A 252 -3.90 7.06 11.85
C GLY A 252 -4.41 7.17 10.42
N CYS A 253 -4.57 6.04 9.72
CA CYS A 253 -5.03 6.02 8.33
C CYS A 253 -6.46 6.56 8.20
N LYS A 254 -6.77 7.09 7.02
CA LYS A 254 -8.09 7.57 6.60
C LYS A 254 -8.45 6.98 5.24
N GLY A 255 -9.73 7.07 4.86
CA GLY A 255 -10.22 6.54 3.60
C GLY A 255 -10.03 5.03 3.51
N VAL A 256 -9.48 4.57 2.40
CA VAL A 256 -9.30 3.15 2.11
C VAL A 256 -7.84 2.71 2.30
N THR A 257 -7.64 1.53 2.91
CA THR A 257 -6.33 0.88 3.03
C THR A 257 -6.43 -0.60 2.68
N ARG A 258 -5.28 -1.20 2.34
CA ARG A 258 -5.13 -2.64 2.18
C ARG A 258 -3.97 -3.11 3.04
N SER A 259 -4.24 -4.08 3.91
CA SER A 259 -3.23 -4.74 4.73
C SER A 259 -2.86 -6.10 4.14
N ASP A 260 -1.56 -6.36 3.97
CA ASP A 260 -1.03 -7.56 3.32
C ASP A 260 -0.41 -8.48 4.39
N PHE A 261 -0.92 -9.71 4.49
CA PHE A 261 -0.56 -10.69 5.52
C PHE A 261 0.00 -11.97 4.94
N LYS A 262 0.88 -12.62 5.72
CA LYS A 262 1.15 -14.06 5.60
C LYS A 262 0.52 -14.79 6.79
N PHE A 263 -0.27 -15.81 6.47
CA PHE A 263 -0.87 -16.72 7.47
C PHE A 263 -0.10 -18.03 7.48
N TYR A 264 0.64 -18.26 8.54
CA TYR A 264 1.51 -19.42 8.70
C TYR A 264 1.50 -19.90 10.16
N ASN A 265 1.49 -21.23 10.38
CA ASN A 265 1.44 -21.83 11.71
C ASN A 265 0.34 -21.20 12.59
N ASN A 266 -0.87 -21.08 12.04
CA ASN A 266 -2.05 -20.53 12.71
C ASN A 266 -1.91 -19.08 13.22
N LYS A 267 -0.96 -18.29 12.67
CA LYS A 267 -0.69 -16.90 13.06
C LYS A 267 -0.61 -16.00 11.84
N PHE A 268 -1.20 -14.81 11.94
CA PHE A 268 -1.06 -13.75 10.93
C PHE A 268 0.22 -12.94 11.19
N ASN A 269 0.98 -12.70 10.14
CA ASN A 269 2.14 -11.83 10.13
C ASN A 269 1.86 -10.71 9.14
N LEU A 270 1.68 -9.48 9.64
CA LEU A 270 1.47 -8.31 8.80
C LEU A 270 2.78 -7.91 8.12
N LEU A 271 2.78 -7.89 6.80
CA LEU A 271 3.93 -7.50 6.00
C LEU A 271 4.00 -5.98 5.83
N GLU A 272 2.88 -5.39 5.39
CA GLU A 272 2.76 -3.96 5.10
C GLU A 272 1.29 -3.53 5.07
N ILE A 273 1.05 -2.22 5.12
CA ILE A 273 -0.23 -1.58 4.84
C ILE A 273 -0.04 -0.58 3.71
N ASN A 274 -0.95 -0.62 2.75
CA ASN A 274 -0.99 0.31 1.64
C ASN A 274 -2.09 1.33 1.89
N THR A 275 -1.72 2.62 1.97
CA THR A 275 -2.65 3.74 2.25
C THR A 275 -3.34 4.30 1.01
N GLN A 276 -2.91 3.86 -0.17
CA GLN A 276 -3.48 4.29 -1.45
C GLN A 276 -3.49 3.11 -2.44
N PRO A 277 -4.31 2.08 -2.13
CA PRO A 277 -4.35 0.87 -2.95
C PRO A 277 -4.87 1.15 -4.36
N GLY A 278 -4.42 0.36 -5.33
CA GLY A 278 -4.89 0.46 -6.71
C GLY A 278 -6.40 0.32 -6.83
N MET A 279 -6.98 1.08 -7.75
CA MET A 279 -8.42 1.14 -8.02
C MET A 279 -8.70 0.84 -9.51
N THR A 280 -8.07 -0.22 -10.04
CA THR A 280 -8.33 -0.73 -11.38
C THR A 280 -9.24 -1.97 -11.31
N ASN A 281 -9.75 -2.44 -12.45
CA ASN A 281 -10.55 -3.67 -12.51
C ASN A 281 -9.80 -4.94 -12.06
N LEU A 282 -8.46 -4.90 -12.00
CA LEU A 282 -7.61 -5.99 -11.53
C LEU A 282 -7.13 -5.77 -10.08
N SER A 283 -7.60 -4.71 -9.44
CA SER A 283 -7.16 -4.34 -8.09
C SER A 283 -8.02 -5.02 -7.03
N LEU A 284 -7.37 -5.47 -5.97
CA LEU A 284 -7.99 -6.30 -4.92
C LEU A 284 -9.03 -5.54 -4.10
N VAL A 285 -8.82 -4.25 -3.84
CA VAL A 285 -9.80 -3.47 -3.05
C VAL A 285 -11.16 -3.36 -3.75
N PRO A 286 -11.26 -3.02 -5.05
CA PRO A 286 -12.53 -3.11 -5.77
C PRO A 286 -13.16 -4.51 -5.76
N GLU A 287 -12.37 -5.57 -5.88
CA GLU A 287 -12.85 -6.94 -5.83
C GLU A 287 -13.44 -7.30 -4.47
N ILE A 288 -12.70 -7.00 -3.38
CA ILE A 288 -13.18 -7.20 -2.00
C ILE A 288 -14.45 -6.37 -1.73
N ALA A 289 -14.48 -5.11 -2.19
CA ALA A 289 -15.63 -4.24 -2.01
C ALA A 289 -16.87 -4.78 -2.73
N ASN A 290 -16.71 -5.26 -3.97
CA ASN A 290 -17.79 -5.88 -4.74
C ASN A 290 -18.35 -7.13 -4.04
N PHE A 291 -17.49 -7.97 -3.49
CA PHE A 291 -17.90 -9.12 -2.68
C PHE A 291 -18.70 -8.71 -1.44
N ALA A 292 -18.35 -7.58 -0.82
CA ALA A 292 -19.08 -6.99 0.30
C ALA A 292 -20.37 -6.25 -0.13
N GLY A 293 -20.80 -6.35 -1.40
CA GLY A 293 -21.99 -5.69 -1.92
C GLY A 293 -21.83 -4.20 -2.26
N LEU A 294 -20.58 -3.70 -2.25
CA LEU A 294 -20.28 -2.30 -2.57
C LEU A 294 -19.76 -2.17 -4.01
N SER A 295 -20.57 -1.63 -4.91
CA SER A 295 -20.16 -1.40 -6.31
C SER A 295 -18.95 -0.45 -6.39
N PHE A 296 -18.20 -0.51 -7.49
CA PHE A 296 -17.03 0.33 -7.69
C PHE A 296 -17.38 1.83 -7.62
N GLU A 297 -18.47 2.24 -8.20
CA GLU A 297 -18.94 3.63 -8.13
C GLU A 297 -19.26 4.06 -6.72
N ASN A 298 -19.90 3.20 -5.93
CA ASN A 298 -20.20 3.47 -4.53
C ASN A 298 -18.94 3.48 -3.65
N LEU A 299 -17.97 2.62 -3.94
CA LEU A 299 -16.66 2.63 -3.27
C LEU A 299 -15.93 3.96 -3.50
N VAL A 300 -15.83 4.40 -4.76
CA VAL A 300 -15.18 5.67 -5.12
C VAL A 300 -15.92 6.86 -4.50
N GLU A 301 -17.25 6.85 -4.48
CA GLU A 301 -18.05 7.88 -3.84
C GLU A 301 -17.83 7.91 -2.31
N LYS A 302 -17.78 6.76 -1.63
CA LYS A 302 -17.44 6.71 -0.19
C LYS A 302 -16.07 7.31 0.12
N ILE A 303 -15.09 7.09 -0.77
CA ILE A 303 -13.75 7.69 -0.63
C ILE A 303 -13.81 9.22 -0.76
N ILE A 304 -14.60 9.75 -1.70
CA ILE A 304 -14.81 11.20 -1.85
C ILE A 304 -15.53 11.79 -0.64
N LEU A 305 -16.54 11.12 -0.13
CA LEU A 305 -17.32 11.62 1.03
C LEU A 305 -16.50 11.70 2.33
N ASP A 306 -15.42 10.91 2.44
CA ASP A 306 -14.49 10.95 3.56
C ASP A 306 -13.40 12.05 3.41
N SER A 307 -13.35 12.78 2.29
CA SER A 307 -12.31 13.78 2.05
C SER A 307 -12.35 14.91 3.08
N SER A 308 -11.18 15.29 3.57
CA SER A 308 -11.00 16.40 4.51
C SER A 308 -9.58 16.99 4.40
N ILE A 309 -9.30 18.04 5.12
CA ILE A 309 -7.94 18.51 5.47
C ILE A 309 -7.60 18.06 6.89
N ASN A 310 -6.36 18.22 7.30
CA ASN A 310 -5.83 17.81 8.61
C ASN A 310 -6.02 16.29 8.88
N ARG A 311 -5.68 15.50 7.90
CA ARG A 311 -5.84 14.04 7.92
C ARG A 311 -4.70 13.32 8.65
#